data_3ca19d153705008087a28f8ee5c3dd43
#
_entry.id   3ca19d153705008087a28f8ee5c3dd43
#
_cell.length_a   1.000
_cell.length_b   1.000
_cell.length_c   1.000
_cell.angle_alpha   90.00
_cell.angle_beta   90.00
_cell.angle_gamma   90.00
#
_symmetry.space_group_name_H-M   'P 1'
#
loop_
_entity.id
_entity.type
_entity.pdbx_description
1 polymer ?
#
loop_
_entity_poly.entity_id
_entity_poly.type
_entity_poly.pdbx_seq_one_letter_code
_entity_poly.pdbx_strand_id
1 'polypeptide(L)'
;MNTASPAPFAAVVALTFSLTLAGCTGGSEDAPPSQTSGDPVPTQSEDSTTEPSPAPSASATGLPEDADLSRNLTRVTPDEAIATAQKAAGDGTLHSIELDYDRRDGAWQYEVKILKDRTDFDIDVDAETGKVVKNEKDTTNDTEKAIDLKSPMIYGEAFDLASDQGKGHLTGWKLESDDNRIAYQFDFDDNGTETEVSVDVDSKRVTVDG
;
A
#
# COMPACT_ATOMS: atom_id res chain seq x y z
N MET A 1 -35.96 -33.69 4.38
CA MET A 1 -34.59 -33.41 4.71
C MET A 1 -34.06 -32.55 3.56
N ASN A 2 -34.20 -31.22 3.70
CA ASN A 2 -33.81 -30.26 2.67
C ASN A 2 -32.57 -29.53 3.15
N THR A 3 -31.49 -29.75 2.45
CA THR A 3 -30.26 -28.98 2.62
C THR A 3 -30.31 -27.77 1.66
N ALA A 4 -30.45 -26.60 2.22
CA ALA A 4 -30.31 -25.35 1.47
C ALA A 4 -28.86 -24.90 1.57
N SER A 5 -28.21 -24.76 0.40
CA SER A 5 -26.91 -24.12 0.22
C SER A 5 -27.09 -22.60 0.19
N PRO A 6 -26.30 -21.80 0.88
CA PRO A 6 -26.25 -20.36 0.61
C PRO A 6 -25.33 -20.09 -0.58
N ALA A 7 -25.78 -19.19 -1.46
CA ALA A 7 -25.04 -18.70 -2.61
C ALA A 7 -24.16 -17.50 -2.20
N PRO A 8 -23.00 -17.27 -2.86
CA PRO A 8 -22.16 -16.14 -2.57
C PRO A 8 -22.76 -14.85 -3.17
N PHE A 9 -22.80 -13.79 -2.39
CA PHE A 9 -23.12 -12.44 -2.86
C PHE A 9 -21.87 -11.75 -3.35
N ALA A 10 -21.76 -11.63 -4.67
CA ALA A 10 -20.79 -10.72 -5.30
C ALA A 10 -21.41 -9.33 -5.33
N ALA A 11 -20.91 -8.38 -4.55
CA ALA A 11 -21.27 -6.97 -4.61
C ALA A 11 -20.32 -6.25 -5.58
N VAL A 12 -20.78 -6.01 -6.80
CA VAL A 12 -20.11 -5.13 -7.75
C VAL A 12 -20.55 -3.70 -7.47
N VAL A 13 -19.68 -2.88 -6.91
CA VAL A 13 -19.89 -1.43 -6.80
C VAL A 13 -19.27 -0.76 -8.02
N ALA A 14 -20.11 -0.30 -8.93
CA ALA A 14 -19.70 0.53 -10.07
C ALA A 14 -19.74 2.01 -9.66
N LEU A 15 -18.60 2.64 -9.45
CA LEU A 15 -18.47 4.09 -9.29
C LEU A 15 -18.45 4.75 -10.67
N THR A 16 -19.49 5.52 -10.98
CA THR A 16 -19.55 6.42 -12.14
C THR A 16 -19.03 7.80 -11.77
N PHE A 17 -17.88 8.17 -12.29
CA PHE A 17 -17.36 9.53 -12.22
C PHE A 17 -18.03 10.40 -13.29
N SER A 18 -18.75 11.43 -12.88
CA SER A 18 -19.26 12.50 -13.76
C SER A 18 -18.29 13.68 -13.77
N LEU A 19 -17.63 13.92 -14.92
CA LEU A 19 -16.87 15.15 -15.18
C LEU A 19 -17.83 16.26 -15.54
N THR A 20 -17.84 17.36 -14.76
CA THR A 20 -18.43 18.64 -15.17
C THR A 20 -17.33 19.63 -15.52
N LEU A 21 -17.22 19.95 -16.82
CA LEU A 21 -16.48 21.13 -17.32
C LEU A 21 -17.36 22.36 -17.15
N ALA A 22 -16.85 23.37 -16.48
CA ALA A 22 -17.40 24.73 -16.59
C ALA A 22 -16.26 25.68 -16.98
N GLY A 23 -16.33 26.19 -18.22
CA GLY A 23 -15.48 27.25 -18.72
C GLY A 23 -16.09 28.61 -18.34
N CYS A 24 -15.24 29.63 -18.21
CA CYS A 24 -15.62 31.03 -18.39
C CYS A 24 -14.46 31.85 -18.96
N THR A 25 -14.84 32.53 -19.98
CA THR A 25 -14.15 33.47 -20.87
C THR A 25 -14.05 34.88 -20.30
N GLY A 26 -13.10 35.65 -20.85
CA GLY A 26 -13.16 37.12 -20.98
C GLY A 26 -12.22 37.86 -20.04
N GLY A 27 -11.49 38.86 -20.45
CA GLY A 27 -11.38 39.71 -21.59
C GLY A 27 -10.26 40.73 -21.37
N SER A 28 -9.61 40.99 -22.40
CA SER A 28 -9.14 42.23 -23.07
C SER A 28 -8.59 43.43 -22.30
N GLU A 29 -7.49 43.95 -22.93
CA GLU A 29 -7.04 45.35 -23.19
C GLU A 29 -6.30 46.00 -22.02
N ASP A 30 -5.11 46.56 -22.21
CA ASP A 30 -4.64 47.57 -23.16
C ASP A 30 -3.09 47.71 -23.16
N ALA A 31 -2.50 48.04 -24.31
CA ALA A 31 -1.13 48.52 -24.51
C ALA A 31 -1.14 50.01 -24.96
N PRO A 32 -0.04 50.61 -25.39
CA PRO A 32 1.35 50.87 -24.97
C PRO A 32 1.61 52.42 -24.80
N PRO A 33 2.73 53.10 -25.16
CA PRO A 33 4.11 52.79 -25.48
C PRO A 33 5.17 53.71 -24.80
N SER A 34 6.45 53.50 -25.03
CA SER A 34 7.48 54.46 -25.53
C SER A 34 8.90 54.16 -25.14
N GLN A 35 9.66 53.84 -26.11
CA GLN A 35 11.06 54.15 -26.54
C GLN A 35 11.97 54.93 -25.59
N THR A 36 13.24 54.51 -25.49
CA THR A 36 14.40 55.33 -25.91
C THR A 36 15.70 54.49 -25.95
N SER A 37 16.43 54.71 -27.00
CA SER A 37 17.67 54.13 -27.49
C SER A 37 18.89 54.26 -26.57
N GLY A 38 19.85 53.37 -26.78
CA GLY A 38 21.23 53.55 -26.32
C GLY A 38 22.09 52.29 -26.45
N ASP A 39 22.63 52.03 -27.64
CA ASP A 39 23.83 51.20 -27.82
C ASP A 39 25.09 51.94 -27.36
N PRO A 40 26.17 51.25 -26.95
CA PRO A 40 26.98 50.41 -27.82
C PRO A 40 27.59 49.13 -27.16
N VAL A 41 27.84 48.17 -28.02
CA VAL A 41 28.67 46.96 -27.98
C VAL A 41 30.19 47.32 -27.82
N PRO A 42 31.13 46.36 -27.51
CA PRO A 42 31.11 44.95 -27.12
C PRO A 42 32.06 44.61 -25.95
N THR A 43 31.92 43.46 -25.37
CA THR A 43 33.08 42.63 -24.97
C THR A 43 32.59 41.17 -24.75
N GLN A 44 33.14 40.28 -25.55
CA GLN A 44 33.02 38.85 -25.38
C GLN A 44 33.66 38.45 -24.04
N SER A 45 32.92 37.68 -23.27
CA SER A 45 33.49 36.73 -22.33
C SER A 45 32.68 35.44 -22.48
N GLU A 46 33.33 34.44 -22.99
CA GLU A 46 32.84 33.07 -23.05
C GLU A 46 32.67 32.58 -21.61
N ASP A 47 31.46 32.61 -21.13
CA ASP A 47 31.11 31.89 -19.91
C ASP A 47 30.50 30.55 -20.32
N SER A 48 31.30 29.52 -20.14
CA SER A 48 30.88 28.14 -20.31
C SER A 48 29.80 27.83 -19.27
N THR A 49 28.55 28.02 -19.66
CA THR A 49 27.43 27.49 -18.89
C THR A 49 27.53 25.96 -18.91
N THR A 50 28.16 25.42 -17.90
CA THR A 50 28.05 24.01 -17.54
C THR A 50 26.61 23.77 -17.11
N GLU A 51 25.85 23.28 -18.04
CA GLU A 51 24.52 22.70 -17.76
C GLU A 51 24.70 21.71 -16.60
N PRO A 52 23.95 21.85 -15.49
CA PRO A 52 24.04 20.87 -14.42
C PRO A 52 23.55 19.55 -15.00
N SER A 53 24.47 18.63 -15.16
CA SER A 53 24.16 17.22 -15.44
C SER A 53 23.07 16.78 -14.46
N PRO A 54 21.97 16.15 -14.92
CA PRO A 54 20.96 15.66 -14.00
C PRO A 54 21.66 14.79 -12.96
N ALA A 55 21.47 15.14 -11.69
CA ALA A 55 21.95 14.33 -10.59
C ALA A 55 21.49 12.89 -10.85
N PRO A 56 22.33 11.87 -10.62
CA PRO A 56 21.90 10.51 -10.74
C PRO A 56 20.67 10.36 -9.85
N SER A 57 19.56 9.96 -10.44
CA SER A 57 18.40 9.52 -9.68
C SER A 57 18.93 8.54 -8.65
N ALA A 58 18.72 8.85 -7.37
CA ALA A 58 19.03 7.91 -6.32
C ALA A 58 18.33 6.61 -6.71
N SER A 59 19.10 5.60 -7.04
CA SER A 59 18.58 4.27 -7.31
C SER A 59 17.73 3.91 -6.11
N ALA A 60 16.46 3.61 -6.34
CA ALA A 60 15.62 3.03 -5.32
C ALA A 60 16.35 1.79 -4.79
N THR A 61 16.81 1.85 -3.56
CA THR A 61 17.53 0.75 -2.89
C THR A 61 16.55 -0.21 -2.24
N GLY A 62 15.27 -0.13 -2.59
CA GLY A 62 14.21 -1.01 -2.13
C GLY A 62 14.26 -2.39 -2.78
N LEU A 63 13.52 -3.33 -2.20
CA LEU A 63 13.33 -4.65 -2.78
C LEU A 63 12.64 -4.54 -4.16
N PRO A 64 13.06 -5.33 -5.18
CA PRO A 64 12.37 -5.38 -6.46
C PRO A 64 10.96 -6.00 -6.32
N GLU A 65 10.07 -5.73 -7.29
CA GLU A 65 8.70 -6.25 -7.31
C GLU A 65 8.64 -7.78 -7.19
N ASP A 66 9.56 -8.48 -7.82
CA ASP A 66 9.65 -9.93 -7.83
C ASP A 66 10.48 -10.51 -6.66
N ALA A 67 10.68 -9.76 -5.59
CA ALA A 67 11.41 -10.24 -4.43
C ALA A 67 10.65 -11.37 -3.73
N ASP A 68 11.36 -12.44 -3.41
CA ASP A 68 10.85 -13.52 -2.56
C ASP A 68 10.92 -13.10 -1.08
N LEU A 69 9.79 -12.75 -0.48
CA LEU A 69 9.68 -12.29 0.91
C LEU A 69 10.07 -13.37 1.93
N SER A 70 10.12 -14.64 1.53
CA SER A 70 10.62 -15.71 2.41
C SER A 70 12.12 -15.61 2.68
N ARG A 71 12.84 -14.85 1.84
CA ARG A 71 14.30 -14.70 1.86
C ARG A 71 14.77 -13.27 1.97
N ASN A 72 13.87 -12.33 1.66
CA ASN A 72 14.18 -10.90 1.64
C ASN A 72 13.28 -10.18 2.64
N LEU A 73 13.87 -9.41 3.52
CA LEU A 73 13.15 -8.60 4.50
C LEU A 73 13.09 -7.16 4.03
N THR A 74 11.95 -6.51 4.24
CA THR A 74 11.82 -5.07 4.10
C THR A 74 12.67 -4.35 5.17
N ARG A 75 13.01 -3.09 4.92
CA ARG A 75 13.81 -2.30 5.85
C ARG A 75 13.01 -1.92 7.09
N VAL A 76 11.74 -1.59 6.90
CA VAL A 76 10.78 -1.32 7.97
C VAL A 76 10.18 -2.64 8.42
N THR A 77 10.17 -2.87 9.71
CA THR A 77 9.54 -4.07 10.27
C THR A 77 8.03 -3.89 10.43
N PRO A 78 7.24 -4.97 10.48
CA PRO A 78 5.80 -4.88 10.74
C PRO A 78 5.46 -4.11 12.03
N ASP A 79 6.20 -4.32 13.12
CA ASP A 79 6.01 -3.59 14.38
C ASP A 79 6.23 -2.06 14.19
N GLU A 80 7.21 -1.64 13.37
CA GLU A 80 7.46 -0.23 13.07
C GLU A 80 6.39 0.38 12.19
N ALA A 81 5.89 -0.37 11.21
CA ALA A 81 4.77 0.05 10.36
C ALA A 81 3.50 0.25 11.19
N ILE A 82 3.15 -0.70 12.07
CA ILE A 82 2.03 -0.59 13.01
C ILE A 82 2.18 0.64 13.89
N ALA A 83 3.36 0.85 14.47
CA ALA A 83 3.61 2.02 15.32
C ALA A 83 3.47 3.35 14.57
N THR A 84 3.83 3.37 13.28
CA THR A 84 3.65 4.54 12.40
C THR A 84 2.17 4.78 12.12
N ALA A 85 1.42 3.73 11.76
CA ALA A 85 -0.01 3.81 11.51
C ALA A 85 -0.79 4.24 12.77
N GLN A 86 -0.47 3.70 13.94
CA GLN A 86 -1.08 4.11 15.22
C GLN A 86 -0.85 5.58 15.55
N LYS A 87 0.32 6.15 15.21
CA LYS A 87 0.55 7.60 15.35
C LYS A 87 -0.35 8.43 14.44
N ALA A 88 -0.70 7.91 13.27
CA ALA A 88 -1.53 8.61 12.29
C ALA A 88 -3.04 8.49 12.60
N ALA A 89 -3.52 7.31 13.01
CA ALA A 89 -4.92 7.06 13.38
C ALA A 89 -5.25 7.47 14.82
N GLY A 90 -4.26 7.42 15.71
CA GLY A 90 -4.44 7.40 17.16
C GLY A 90 -4.74 5.99 17.68
N ASP A 91 -4.90 5.87 18.99
CA ASP A 91 -5.17 4.57 19.63
C ASP A 91 -6.52 4.00 19.15
N GLY A 92 -6.50 2.77 18.67
CA GLY A 92 -7.64 2.03 18.15
C GLY A 92 -7.36 0.52 18.14
N THR A 93 -8.30 -0.24 17.63
CA THR A 93 -8.17 -1.69 17.45
C THR A 93 -7.45 -1.95 16.13
N LEU A 94 -6.21 -2.44 16.19
CA LEU A 94 -5.50 -2.96 15.04
C LEU A 94 -6.19 -4.27 14.61
N HIS A 95 -6.68 -4.34 13.38
CA HIS A 95 -7.41 -5.53 12.91
C HIS A 95 -6.88 -6.10 11.59
N SER A 96 -6.01 -5.37 10.88
CA SER A 96 -5.30 -5.91 9.72
C SER A 96 -3.91 -5.29 9.59
N ILE A 97 -2.97 -6.10 9.10
CA ILE A 97 -1.70 -5.68 8.54
C ILE A 97 -1.37 -6.58 7.35
N GLU A 98 -1.04 -5.96 6.24
CA GLU A 98 -0.65 -6.63 4.99
C GLU A 98 0.66 -6.06 4.49
N LEU A 99 1.51 -6.88 3.89
CA LEU A 99 2.70 -6.45 3.14
C LEU A 99 2.56 -6.96 1.72
N ASP A 100 2.46 -6.03 0.78
CA ASP A 100 2.43 -6.32 -0.64
C ASP A 100 3.21 -5.28 -1.46
N TYR A 101 3.29 -5.48 -2.78
CA TYR A 101 3.91 -4.54 -3.71
C TYR A 101 2.85 -3.71 -4.43
N ASP A 102 2.73 -2.42 -4.08
CA ASP A 102 1.87 -1.50 -4.83
C ASP A 102 2.51 -1.14 -6.18
N ARG A 103 1.89 -1.65 -7.27
CA ARG A 103 2.37 -1.43 -8.64
C ARG A 103 2.20 0.01 -9.12
N ARG A 104 1.30 0.78 -8.53
CA ARG A 104 1.09 2.20 -8.92
C ARG A 104 2.21 3.07 -8.37
N ASP A 105 2.61 2.79 -7.16
CA ASP A 105 3.68 3.50 -6.47
C ASP A 105 5.05 2.90 -6.76
N GLY A 106 5.09 1.65 -7.23
CA GLY A 106 6.30 0.91 -7.53
C GLY A 106 7.11 0.60 -6.28
N ALA A 107 6.44 0.30 -5.17
CA ALA A 107 7.05 0.12 -3.86
C ALA A 107 6.33 -0.93 -3.01
N TRP A 108 7.09 -1.60 -2.16
CA TRP A 108 6.55 -2.43 -1.09
C TRP A 108 5.93 -1.54 -0.01
N GLN A 109 4.71 -1.87 0.42
CA GLN A 109 3.96 -1.11 1.40
C GLN A 109 3.33 -2.03 2.43
N TYR A 110 3.25 -1.53 3.67
CA TYR A 110 2.39 -2.11 4.68
C TYR A 110 1.05 -1.38 4.67
N GLU A 111 -0.04 -2.07 4.35
CA GLU A 111 -1.39 -1.60 4.60
C GLU A 111 -1.78 -1.99 6.03
N VAL A 112 -2.11 -1.01 6.86
CA VAL A 112 -2.47 -1.20 8.27
C VAL A 112 -3.85 -0.65 8.54
N LYS A 113 -4.77 -1.49 9.02
CA LYS A 113 -6.15 -1.09 9.34
C LYS A 113 -6.38 -0.99 10.83
N ILE A 114 -6.94 0.15 11.25
CA ILE A 114 -7.19 0.49 12.65
C ILE A 114 -8.62 1.00 12.81
N LEU A 115 -9.42 0.26 13.56
CA LEU A 115 -10.79 0.65 13.89
C LEU A 115 -10.80 1.50 15.16
N LYS A 116 -11.33 2.73 15.08
CA LYS A 116 -11.50 3.65 16.19
C LYS A 116 -12.82 4.40 16.11
N ASP A 117 -13.64 4.31 17.14
CA ASP A 117 -14.88 5.07 17.26
C ASP A 117 -15.78 4.99 16.01
N ARG A 118 -15.93 3.81 15.41
CA ARG A 118 -16.67 3.56 14.15
C ARG A 118 -16.05 4.22 12.91
N THR A 119 -14.80 4.58 12.98
CA THR A 119 -13.99 5.00 11.83
C THR A 119 -12.93 3.94 11.60
N ASP A 120 -12.94 3.37 10.42
CA ASP A 120 -11.88 2.50 9.95
C ASP A 120 -10.83 3.34 9.24
N PHE A 121 -9.59 3.26 9.71
CA PHE A 121 -8.43 3.93 9.14
C PHE A 121 -7.65 2.90 8.32
N ASP A 122 -7.45 3.21 7.06
CA ASP A 122 -6.63 2.45 6.11
C ASP A 122 -5.37 3.27 5.84
N ILE A 123 -4.23 2.78 6.31
CA ILE A 123 -2.97 3.53 6.34
C ILE A 123 -1.86 2.71 5.69
N ASP A 124 -1.37 3.21 4.54
CA ASP A 124 -0.24 2.61 3.88
C ASP A 124 1.07 3.25 4.36
N VAL A 125 2.01 2.40 4.72
CA VAL A 125 3.35 2.77 5.17
C VAL A 125 4.37 2.17 4.22
N ASP A 126 5.17 3.03 3.59
CA ASP A 126 6.26 2.61 2.71
C ASP A 126 7.24 1.72 3.47
N ALA A 127 7.44 0.50 3.00
CA ALA A 127 8.20 -0.54 3.69
C ALA A 127 9.73 -0.33 3.66
N GLU A 128 10.22 0.65 2.92
CA GLU A 128 11.63 1.04 2.88
C GLU A 128 11.93 2.24 3.79
N THR A 129 11.03 3.22 3.82
CA THR A 129 11.26 4.51 4.49
C THR A 129 10.49 4.69 5.80
N GLY A 130 9.44 3.90 6.05
CA GLY A 130 8.53 4.03 7.19
C GLY A 130 7.63 5.25 7.14
N LYS A 131 7.47 5.89 5.98
CA LYS A 131 6.59 7.05 5.82
C LYS A 131 5.17 6.61 5.49
N VAL A 132 4.20 7.31 6.05
CA VAL A 132 2.80 7.18 5.62
C VAL A 132 2.68 7.74 4.20
N VAL A 133 2.20 6.93 3.26
CA VAL A 133 1.96 7.29 1.87
C VAL A 133 0.47 7.42 1.55
N LYS A 134 -0.39 6.75 2.33
CA LYS A 134 -1.85 6.86 2.25
C LYS A 134 -2.45 6.91 3.65
N ASN A 135 -3.56 7.62 3.83
CA ASN A 135 -4.36 7.63 5.05
C ASN A 135 -5.81 7.91 4.68
N GLU A 136 -6.56 6.85 4.49
CA GLU A 136 -7.99 6.89 4.19
C GLU A 136 -8.81 6.58 5.43
N LYS A 137 -10.10 6.98 5.40
CA LYS A 137 -11.01 6.84 6.53
C LYS A 137 -12.41 6.55 6.04
N ASP A 138 -12.98 5.49 6.56
CA ASP A 138 -14.34 5.12 6.29
C ASP A 138 -15.15 4.96 7.58
N THR A 139 -16.45 5.28 7.51
CA THR A 139 -17.34 5.04 8.64
C THR A 139 -17.93 3.65 8.54
N THR A 140 -17.73 2.85 9.58
CA THR A 140 -18.26 1.48 9.64
C THR A 140 -19.10 1.25 10.88
N ASN A 141 -19.93 0.19 10.86
CA ASN A 141 -20.61 -0.35 12.03
C ASN A 141 -20.01 -1.72 12.42
N ASP A 142 -18.97 -2.15 11.73
CA ASP A 142 -18.33 -3.43 11.98
C ASP A 142 -17.58 -3.42 13.30
N THR A 143 -17.39 -4.60 13.85
CA THR A 143 -16.63 -4.82 15.07
C THR A 143 -15.56 -5.84 14.76
N GLU A 144 -14.32 -5.42 14.85
CA GLU A 144 -13.18 -6.27 14.58
C GLU A 144 -12.49 -6.72 15.87
N LYS A 145 -11.92 -7.92 15.83
CA LYS A 145 -11.02 -8.37 16.89
C LYS A 145 -9.64 -7.74 16.71
N ALA A 146 -9.02 -7.41 17.82
CA ALA A 146 -7.62 -7.01 17.77
C ALA A 146 -6.73 -8.19 17.35
N ILE A 147 -5.84 -7.92 16.40
CA ILE A 147 -4.75 -8.84 16.04
C ILE A 147 -3.49 -8.52 16.85
N ASP A 148 -2.65 -9.54 17.04
CA ASP A 148 -1.33 -9.42 17.66
C ASP A 148 -0.35 -10.34 16.89
N LEU A 149 0.70 -9.77 16.34
CA LEU A 149 1.76 -10.49 15.60
C LEU A 149 2.51 -11.52 16.46
N LYS A 150 2.33 -11.47 17.79
CA LYS A 150 3.06 -12.31 18.76
C LYS A 150 2.18 -13.37 19.42
N SER A 151 0.86 -13.28 19.23
CA SER A 151 -0.11 -14.18 19.92
C SER A 151 -1.44 -14.23 19.16
N PRO A 152 -2.12 -15.40 19.10
CA PRO A 152 -1.73 -16.69 19.65
C PRO A 152 -0.69 -17.44 18.79
N MET A 153 -0.43 -16.95 17.56
CA MET A 153 0.52 -17.53 16.60
C MET A 153 1.43 -16.45 16.04
N ILE A 154 2.73 -16.69 16.04
CA ILE A 154 3.70 -15.78 15.40
C ILE A 154 3.79 -16.05 13.90
N TYR A 155 4.21 -15.01 13.14
CA TYR A 155 4.41 -15.10 11.68
C TYR A 155 5.19 -16.34 11.24
N GLY A 156 6.34 -16.63 11.88
CA GLY A 156 7.18 -17.77 11.50
C GLY A 156 6.48 -19.12 11.64
N GLU A 157 5.69 -19.32 12.70
CA GLU A 157 4.90 -20.55 12.88
C GLU A 157 3.81 -20.68 11.80
N ALA A 158 3.12 -19.59 11.48
CA ALA A 158 2.11 -19.56 10.44
C ALA A 158 2.75 -19.82 9.05
N PHE A 159 3.87 -19.18 8.76
CA PHE A 159 4.58 -19.33 7.51
C PHE A 159 5.09 -20.77 7.31
N ASP A 160 5.62 -21.42 8.37
CA ASP A 160 6.04 -22.82 8.30
C ASP A 160 4.89 -23.74 7.87
N LEU A 161 3.68 -23.52 8.42
CA LEU A 161 2.48 -24.27 8.03
C LEU A 161 2.03 -23.98 6.60
N ALA A 162 2.11 -22.72 6.17
CA ALA A 162 1.69 -22.30 4.83
C ALA A 162 2.66 -22.80 3.76
N SER A 163 3.97 -22.73 4.00
CA SER A 163 5.02 -23.12 3.05
C SER A 163 5.01 -24.59 2.66
N ASP A 164 4.40 -25.45 3.47
CA ASP A 164 4.17 -26.86 3.12
C ASP A 164 3.14 -27.02 1.97
N GLN A 165 2.30 -26.04 1.75
CA GLN A 165 1.23 -26.04 0.75
C GLN A 165 1.49 -25.05 -0.40
N GLY A 166 2.10 -23.90 -0.11
CA GLY A 166 2.46 -22.88 -1.10
C GLY A 166 3.59 -23.35 -2.02
N LYS A 167 3.56 -22.88 -3.27
CA LYS A 167 4.60 -23.17 -4.26
C LYS A 167 5.17 -21.87 -4.83
N GLY A 168 6.45 -21.90 -5.14
CA GLY A 168 7.15 -20.76 -5.73
C GLY A 168 7.74 -19.84 -4.66
N HIS A 169 7.67 -18.53 -4.90
CA HIS A 169 8.18 -17.52 -3.99
C HIS A 169 7.02 -16.77 -3.31
N LEU A 170 7.27 -16.30 -2.10
CA LEU A 170 6.31 -15.52 -1.34
C LEU A 170 6.27 -14.09 -1.88
N THR A 171 5.09 -13.65 -2.36
CA THR A 171 4.87 -12.34 -2.96
C THR A 171 4.13 -11.35 -2.06
N GLY A 172 3.46 -11.85 -1.02
CA GLY A 172 2.72 -11.04 -0.07
C GLY A 172 2.34 -11.83 1.17
N TRP A 173 1.94 -11.14 2.21
CA TRP A 173 1.34 -11.77 3.38
C TRP A 173 0.43 -10.78 4.12
N LYS A 174 -0.57 -11.31 4.81
CA LYS A 174 -1.50 -10.56 5.63
C LYS A 174 -1.79 -11.27 6.95
N LEU A 175 -2.05 -10.52 8.00
CA LEU A 175 -2.72 -10.98 9.22
C LEU A 175 -3.94 -10.11 9.43
N GLU A 176 -5.12 -10.71 9.45
CA GLU A 176 -6.36 -9.95 9.61
C GLU A 176 -7.37 -10.65 10.52
N SER A 177 -8.27 -9.83 11.07
CA SER A 177 -9.52 -10.26 11.68
C SER A 177 -10.64 -10.09 10.67
N ASP A 178 -11.33 -11.16 10.36
CA ASP A 178 -12.54 -11.18 9.53
C ASP A 178 -13.57 -12.11 10.12
N ASP A 179 -14.83 -11.68 10.23
CA ASP A 179 -15.94 -12.46 10.81
C ASP A 179 -15.59 -13.15 12.16
N ASN A 180 -14.90 -12.43 13.04
CA ASN A 180 -14.41 -12.95 14.31
C ASN A 180 -13.34 -14.07 14.22
N ARG A 181 -12.77 -14.30 13.07
CA ARG A 181 -11.62 -15.19 12.86
C ARG A 181 -10.38 -14.33 12.62
N ILE A 182 -9.26 -14.81 13.13
CA ILE A 182 -7.97 -14.23 12.84
C ILE A 182 -7.17 -15.25 12.05
N ALA A 183 -6.65 -14.83 10.89
CA ALA A 183 -5.87 -15.70 10.04
C ALA A 183 -4.68 -14.96 9.42
N TYR A 184 -3.58 -15.66 9.24
CA TYR A 184 -2.56 -15.29 8.29
C TYR A 184 -2.97 -15.75 6.91
N GLN A 185 -2.66 -14.94 5.90
CA GLN A 185 -2.72 -15.28 4.48
C GLN A 185 -1.34 -15.08 3.88
N PHE A 186 -0.95 -15.98 2.98
CA PHE A 186 0.35 -15.95 2.31
C PHE A 186 0.13 -16.17 0.82
N ASP A 187 0.61 -15.24 0.02
CA ASP A 187 0.50 -15.29 -1.43
C ASP A 187 1.79 -15.83 -2.02
N PHE A 188 1.67 -16.89 -2.79
CA PHE A 188 2.79 -17.54 -3.47
C PHE A 188 2.61 -17.43 -4.98
N ASP A 189 3.71 -17.20 -5.71
CA ASP A 189 3.75 -17.24 -7.16
C ASP A 189 4.75 -18.31 -7.64
N ASP A 190 4.25 -19.25 -8.43
CA ASP A 190 5.06 -20.22 -9.14
C ASP A 190 4.97 -19.98 -10.66
N ASN A 191 5.85 -19.10 -11.16
CA ASN A 191 5.94 -18.74 -12.57
C ASN A 191 4.62 -18.24 -13.18
N GLY A 192 3.91 -17.37 -12.47
CA GLY A 192 2.64 -16.77 -12.87
C GLY A 192 1.41 -17.60 -12.47
N THR A 193 1.58 -18.61 -11.64
CA THR A 193 0.50 -19.34 -10.99
C THR A 193 0.44 -18.91 -9.53
N GLU A 194 -0.56 -18.13 -9.19
CA GLU A 194 -0.78 -17.63 -7.84
C GLU A 194 -1.51 -18.68 -6.99
N THR A 195 -1.13 -18.76 -5.73
CA THR A 195 -1.76 -19.62 -4.72
C THR A 195 -1.81 -18.87 -3.42
N GLU A 196 -3.00 -18.68 -2.86
CA GLU A 196 -3.18 -18.15 -1.51
C GLU A 196 -3.28 -19.29 -0.51
N VAL A 197 -2.55 -19.16 0.60
CA VAL A 197 -2.60 -20.13 1.71
C VAL A 197 -2.97 -19.40 2.99
N SER A 198 -4.16 -19.71 3.52
CA SER A 198 -4.64 -19.16 4.79
C SER A 198 -4.36 -20.10 5.96
N VAL A 199 -3.93 -19.53 7.09
CA VAL A 199 -3.66 -20.24 8.35
C VAL A 199 -4.43 -19.60 9.49
N ASP A 200 -5.48 -20.28 9.99
CA ASP A 200 -6.25 -19.81 11.14
C ASP A 200 -5.42 -19.91 12.42
N VAL A 201 -5.27 -18.79 13.13
CA VAL A 201 -4.32 -18.69 14.25
C VAL A 201 -4.73 -19.48 15.50
N ASP A 202 -6.02 -19.75 15.68
CA ASP A 202 -6.55 -20.48 16.84
C ASP A 202 -6.53 -22.00 16.60
N SER A 203 -7.03 -22.43 15.44
CA SER A 203 -7.18 -23.85 15.12
C SER A 203 -5.99 -24.45 14.39
N LYS A 204 -5.06 -23.63 13.89
CA LYS A 204 -3.93 -24.00 13.01
C LYS A 204 -4.38 -24.70 11.71
N ARG A 205 -5.62 -24.48 11.31
CA ARG A 205 -6.15 -25.03 10.07
C ARG A 205 -5.59 -24.26 8.88
N VAL A 206 -5.05 -25.00 7.92
CA VAL A 206 -4.57 -24.48 6.65
C VAL A 206 -5.64 -24.69 5.59
N THR A 207 -5.91 -23.66 4.79
CA THR A 207 -6.74 -23.71 3.58
C THR A 207 -5.95 -23.14 2.41
N VAL A 208 -6.21 -23.66 1.22
CA VAL A 208 -5.52 -23.27 -0.02
C VAL A 208 -6.57 -22.87 -1.03
N ASP A 209 -6.41 -21.68 -1.61
CA ASP A 209 -7.23 -21.12 -2.67
C ASP A 209 -6.31 -20.76 -3.86
N GLY A 210 -6.71 -21.19 -5.09
CA GLY A 210 -5.90 -20.96 -6.29
C GLY A 210 -6.46 -21.66 -7.52
#